data_b4a7ed185bda0c7a3a07f03822990053
#
_entry.id   b4a7ed185bda0c7a3a07f03822990053
#
_cell.length_a   1.000
_cell.length_b   1.000
_cell.length_c   1.000
_cell.angle_alpha   90.00
_cell.angle_beta   90.00
_cell.angle_gamma   90.00
#
_symmetry.space_group_name_H-M   'P 1'
#
loop_
_entity.id
_entity.type
_entity.pdbx_description
1 polymer ?
#
loop_
_entity_poly.entity_id
_entity_poly.type
_entity_poly.pdbx_seq_one_letter_code
_entity_poly.pdbx_strand_id
1 'polypeptide(L)'
;MPELPEVARTAISLNTRIQGSDLLEVKIHSGRYSRHGNPVGMDRFIENLPAKIESVDFHGKLVIFTFNDSNDKRWWMWNTFGMSGGWKSEKSKHGHVELVTTNGSYFYTDIRNFGTIKFVDDEKATKAKIKSKGPDHLKDNNTDELFAQRIR
;
A
#
# COMPACT_ATOMS: atom_id res chain seq x y z
N MET A 1 14.09 -12.12 0.60
CA MET A 1 13.68 -10.75 0.98
C MET A 1 13.54 -9.91 -0.28
N PRO A 2 12.41 -9.22 -0.46
CA PRO A 2 12.26 -8.32 -1.61
C PRO A 2 13.29 -7.20 -1.53
N GLU A 3 14.05 -7.06 -2.60
CA GLU A 3 15.04 -6.00 -2.73
C GLU A 3 14.40 -4.73 -3.25
N LEU A 4 15.09 -3.60 -3.13
CA LEU A 4 14.55 -2.31 -3.55
C LEU A 4 14.01 -2.32 -5.00
N PRO A 5 14.71 -2.88 -6.00
CA PRO A 5 14.16 -2.94 -7.36
C PRO A 5 12.85 -3.73 -7.45
N GLU A 6 12.69 -4.79 -6.67
CA GLU A 6 11.46 -5.57 -6.66
C GLU A 6 10.31 -4.81 -6.01
N VAL A 7 10.58 -4.11 -4.92
CA VAL A 7 9.59 -3.26 -4.26
C VAL A 7 9.13 -2.17 -5.21
N ALA A 8 10.08 -1.53 -5.89
CA ALA A 8 9.78 -0.47 -6.86
C ALA A 8 8.90 -1.00 -8.01
N ARG A 9 9.25 -2.14 -8.58
CA ARG A 9 8.47 -2.73 -9.68
C ARG A 9 7.05 -3.05 -9.24
N THR A 10 6.89 -3.59 -8.05
CA THR A 10 5.57 -3.91 -7.51
C THR A 10 4.73 -2.64 -7.34
N ALA A 11 5.30 -1.60 -6.75
CA ALA A 11 4.59 -0.34 -6.54
C ALA A 11 4.21 0.30 -7.88
N ILE A 12 5.13 0.33 -8.84
CA ILE A 12 4.88 0.90 -10.16
C ILE A 12 3.78 0.12 -10.87
N SER A 13 3.83 -1.20 -10.84
CA SER A 13 2.82 -2.06 -11.47
C SER A 13 1.44 -1.84 -10.85
N LEU A 14 1.35 -1.81 -9.53
CA LEU A 14 0.09 -1.53 -8.85
C LEU A 14 -0.44 -0.15 -9.21
N ASN A 15 0.43 0.86 -9.18
CA ASN A 15 0.01 2.21 -9.51
C ASN A 15 -0.59 2.28 -10.92
N THR A 16 0.04 1.61 -11.89
CA THR A 16 -0.45 1.58 -13.26
C THR A 16 -1.85 0.97 -13.34
N ARG A 17 -2.10 -0.06 -12.52
CA ARG A 17 -3.37 -0.79 -12.57
C ARG A 17 -4.50 -0.13 -11.82
N ILE A 18 -4.23 0.48 -10.67
CA ILE A 18 -5.29 0.91 -9.77
C ILE A 18 -5.35 2.42 -9.49
N GLN A 19 -4.38 3.20 -9.95
CA GLN A 19 -4.45 4.66 -9.79
C GLN A 19 -5.74 5.19 -10.45
N GLY A 20 -6.48 6.00 -9.71
CA GLY A 20 -7.73 6.57 -10.18
C GLY A 20 -8.96 5.68 -10.01
N SER A 21 -8.77 4.41 -9.64
CA SER A 21 -9.90 3.52 -9.34
C SER A 21 -10.37 3.74 -7.89
N ASP A 22 -11.52 3.15 -7.56
CA ASP A 22 -12.06 3.24 -6.21
C ASP A 22 -11.78 1.94 -5.45
N LEU A 23 -11.34 2.08 -4.20
CA LEU A 23 -11.25 0.97 -3.27
C LEU A 23 -12.63 0.75 -2.67
N LEU A 24 -13.19 -0.43 -2.90
CA LEU A 24 -14.55 -0.76 -2.49
C LEU A 24 -14.59 -1.50 -1.16
N GLU A 25 -13.58 -2.30 -0.89
CA GLU A 25 -13.57 -3.16 0.28
C GLU A 25 -12.15 -3.60 0.62
N VAL A 26 -11.89 -3.82 1.90
CA VAL A 26 -10.65 -4.45 2.39
C VAL A 26 -11.07 -5.73 3.10
N LYS A 27 -10.56 -6.87 2.66
CA LYS A 27 -10.88 -8.18 3.25
C LYS A 27 -9.65 -8.80 3.88
N ILE A 28 -9.81 -9.30 5.10
CA ILE A 28 -8.75 -10.04 5.78
C ILE A 28 -9.08 -11.53 5.65
N HIS A 29 -8.23 -12.25 4.94
CA HIS A 29 -8.45 -13.69 4.67
C HIS A 29 -7.69 -14.60 5.63
N SER A 30 -6.44 -14.23 5.96
CA SER A 30 -5.58 -15.10 6.74
C SER A 30 -4.36 -14.34 7.24
N GLY A 31 -3.44 -15.03 7.90
CA GLY A 31 -2.19 -14.47 8.35
C GLY A 31 -2.30 -13.70 9.65
N ARG A 32 -1.33 -12.81 9.88
CA ARG A 32 -1.20 -12.12 11.16
C ARG A 32 -2.44 -11.30 11.54
N TYR A 33 -3.07 -10.67 10.56
CA TYR A 33 -4.21 -9.82 10.84
C TYR A 33 -5.51 -10.59 11.08
N SER A 34 -5.58 -11.83 10.61
CA SER A 34 -6.67 -12.73 10.93
C SER A 34 -6.53 -13.26 12.36
N ARG A 35 -5.28 -13.50 12.80
CA ARG A 35 -5.00 -14.09 14.12
C ARG A 35 -4.93 -13.06 15.24
N HIS A 36 -4.43 -11.86 14.95
CA HIS A 36 -4.13 -10.85 15.96
C HIS A 36 -4.95 -9.57 15.83
N GLY A 37 -5.93 -9.54 14.93
CA GLY A 37 -6.79 -8.39 14.70
C GLY A 37 -6.37 -7.57 13.49
N ASN A 38 -7.27 -6.70 13.04
CA ASN A 38 -7.10 -5.92 11.84
C ASN A 38 -5.88 -4.99 11.91
N PRO A 39 -5.32 -4.61 10.75
CA PRO A 39 -4.28 -3.58 10.73
C PRO A 39 -4.70 -2.32 11.47
N VAL A 40 -3.75 -1.66 12.11
CA VAL A 40 -4.00 -0.41 12.82
C VAL A 40 -4.65 0.60 11.86
N GLY A 41 -5.72 1.24 12.31
CA GLY A 41 -6.43 2.26 11.56
C GLY A 41 -7.45 1.74 10.55
N MET A 42 -7.45 0.43 10.25
CA MET A 42 -8.35 -0.12 9.24
C MET A 42 -9.82 0.08 9.57
N ASP A 43 -10.23 -0.15 10.84
CA ASP A 43 -11.63 -0.07 11.22
C ASP A 43 -12.21 1.32 10.98
N ARG A 44 -11.43 2.36 11.25
CA ARG A 44 -11.84 3.74 10.97
C ARG A 44 -11.81 4.04 9.47
N PHE A 45 -10.80 3.54 8.78
CA PHE A 45 -10.66 3.77 7.34
C PHE A 45 -11.85 3.22 6.55
N ILE A 46 -12.27 1.99 6.84
CA ILE A 46 -13.33 1.33 6.05
C ILE A 46 -14.72 1.92 6.29
N GLU A 47 -14.91 2.74 7.33
CA GLU A 47 -16.21 3.38 7.59
C GLU A 47 -16.65 4.30 6.45
N ASN A 48 -15.71 4.82 5.68
CA ASN A 48 -15.99 5.79 4.62
C ASN A 48 -15.55 5.32 3.23
N LEU A 49 -15.63 4.03 2.98
CA LEU A 49 -15.47 3.50 1.65
C LEU A 49 -16.72 3.79 0.80
N PRO A 50 -16.62 3.93 -0.52
CA PRO A 50 -15.41 3.73 -1.31
C PRO A 50 -14.44 4.89 -1.17
N ALA A 51 -13.15 4.61 -1.37
CA ALA A 51 -12.10 5.59 -1.35
C ALA A 51 -11.37 5.59 -2.67
N LYS A 52 -11.15 6.79 -3.23
CA LYS A 52 -10.40 6.90 -4.48
C LYS A 52 -8.93 6.61 -4.20
N ILE A 53 -8.33 5.77 -5.03
CA ILE A 53 -6.90 5.48 -4.95
C ILE A 53 -6.17 6.54 -5.76
N GLU A 54 -5.49 7.45 -5.07
CA GLU A 54 -4.77 8.53 -5.73
C GLU A 54 -3.45 8.04 -6.31
N SER A 55 -2.72 7.22 -5.56
CA SER A 55 -1.44 6.70 -6.02
C SER A 55 -0.98 5.52 -5.18
N VAL A 56 -0.07 4.73 -5.78
CA VAL A 56 0.74 3.75 -5.08
C VAL A 56 2.19 4.11 -5.40
N ASP A 57 2.98 4.37 -4.37
CA ASP A 57 4.36 4.82 -4.54
C ASP A 57 5.27 4.09 -3.55
N PHE A 58 6.58 4.28 -3.70
CA PHE A 58 7.54 3.64 -2.80
C PHE A 58 8.59 4.65 -2.33
N HIS A 59 9.09 4.40 -1.11
CA HIS A 59 10.12 5.21 -0.48
C HIS A 59 11.02 4.23 0.28
N GLY A 60 12.22 3.97 -0.26
CA GLY A 60 13.01 2.84 0.20
C GLY A 60 12.21 1.56 -0.04
N LYS A 61 12.08 0.72 0.97
CA LYS A 61 11.29 -0.52 0.90
C LYS A 61 9.88 -0.36 1.46
N LEU A 62 9.46 0.86 1.70
CA LEU A 62 8.11 1.18 2.16
C LEU A 62 7.24 1.54 0.96
N VAL A 63 6.10 0.88 0.84
CA VAL A 63 5.10 1.18 -0.18
C VAL A 63 3.98 1.96 0.47
N ILE A 64 3.58 3.07 -0.15
CA ILE A 64 2.51 3.93 0.36
C ILE A 64 1.39 4.04 -0.66
N PHE A 65 0.20 3.64 -0.23
CA PHE A 65 -1.02 3.86 -0.99
C PHE A 65 -1.67 5.12 -0.45
N THR A 66 -2.02 6.05 -1.31
CA THR A 66 -2.70 7.28 -0.94
C THR A 66 -4.15 7.21 -1.39
N PHE A 67 -5.08 7.47 -0.47
CA PHE A 67 -6.51 7.40 -0.74
C PHE A 67 -7.19 8.71 -0.39
N ASN A 68 -8.34 8.94 -1.03
CA ASN A 68 -9.24 10.01 -0.64
C ASN A 68 -10.61 9.36 -0.39
N ASP A 69 -11.10 9.39 0.85
CA ASP A 69 -12.31 8.66 1.21
C ASP A 69 -13.59 9.37 0.74
N SER A 70 -14.75 8.78 1.04
CA SER A 70 -16.03 9.32 0.60
C SER A 70 -16.39 10.66 1.25
N ASN A 71 -15.69 11.05 2.31
CA ASN A 71 -15.84 12.35 2.96
C ASN A 71 -14.73 13.33 2.55
N ASP A 72 -14.03 13.00 1.44
CA ASP A 72 -12.93 13.84 0.92
C ASP A 72 -11.78 13.97 1.92
N LYS A 73 -11.60 12.95 2.75
CA LYS A 73 -10.50 12.89 3.72
C LYS A 73 -9.40 12.00 3.17
N ARG A 74 -8.15 12.48 3.28
CA ARG A 74 -7.01 11.74 2.80
C ARG A 74 -6.53 10.72 3.81
N TRP A 75 -6.17 9.52 3.31
CA TRP A 75 -5.64 8.42 4.09
C TRP A 75 -4.42 7.85 3.39
N TRP A 76 -3.55 7.20 4.16
CA TRP A 76 -2.38 6.49 3.64
C TRP A 76 -2.34 5.08 4.20
N MET A 77 -2.03 4.12 3.35
CA MET A 77 -1.74 2.77 3.81
C MET A 77 -0.24 2.55 3.69
N TRP A 78 0.40 2.33 4.82
CA TRP A 78 1.83 2.05 4.88
C TRP A 78 2.02 0.54 4.81
N ASN A 79 2.79 0.07 3.83
CA ASN A 79 2.98 -1.35 3.60
C ASN A 79 4.46 -1.66 3.47
N THR A 80 4.94 -2.59 4.29
CA THR A 80 6.29 -3.15 4.16
C THR A 80 6.14 -4.62 3.80
N PHE A 81 7.06 -5.14 3.00
CA PHE A 81 6.96 -6.51 2.51
C PHE A 81 7.67 -7.53 3.41
N GLY A 82 8.46 -7.08 4.36
CA GLY A 82 9.23 -7.98 5.21
C GLY A 82 10.20 -8.82 4.37
N MET A 83 10.18 -10.12 4.62
CA MET A 83 11.08 -11.06 3.92
C MET A 83 10.47 -11.68 2.68
N SER A 84 9.14 -11.78 2.60
CA SER A 84 8.48 -12.54 1.55
C SER A 84 7.21 -11.87 1.01
N GLY A 85 6.93 -10.63 1.42
CA GLY A 85 5.70 -9.96 1.03
C GLY A 85 5.71 -9.48 -0.41
N GLY A 86 4.53 -9.33 -0.96
CA GLY A 86 4.30 -8.79 -2.29
C GLY A 86 2.83 -8.75 -2.62
N TRP A 87 2.50 -8.26 -3.80
CA TRP A 87 1.11 -8.14 -4.25
C TRP A 87 0.88 -8.97 -5.51
N LYS A 88 -0.28 -9.60 -5.58
CA LYS A 88 -0.69 -10.42 -6.74
C LYS A 88 -2.15 -10.14 -7.09
N SER A 89 -2.49 -10.34 -8.35
CA SER A 89 -3.86 -10.18 -8.83
C SER A 89 -4.70 -11.45 -8.68
N GLU A 90 -4.10 -12.54 -8.24
CA GLU A 90 -4.80 -13.80 -8.06
C GLU A 90 -4.72 -14.26 -6.62
N LYS A 91 -5.81 -14.84 -6.12
CA LYS A 91 -5.83 -15.37 -4.77
C LYS A 91 -4.97 -16.62 -4.67
N SER A 92 -4.19 -16.71 -3.60
CA SER A 92 -3.36 -17.89 -3.34
C SER A 92 -3.44 -18.21 -1.83
N LYS A 93 -2.83 -19.33 -1.44
CA LYS A 93 -2.78 -19.75 -0.05
C LYS A 93 -2.27 -18.67 0.90
N HIS A 94 -1.34 -17.84 0.42
CA HIS A 94 -0.71 -16.80 1.23
C HIS A 94 -1.21 -15.39 0.90
N GLY A 95 -2.35 -15.29 0.24
CA GLY A 95 -3.03 -14.01 -0.01
C GLY A 95 -3.82 -13.62 1.22
N HIS A 96 -3.21 -12.86 2.11
CA HIS A 96 -3.75 -12.59 3.44
C HIS A 96 -4.73 -11.41 3.46
N VAL A 97 -4.47 -10.38 2.68
CA VAL A 97 -5.29 -9.16 2.64
C VAL A 97 -5.67 -8.88 1.20
N GLU A 98 -6.94 -8.63 0.98
CA GLU A 98 -7.44 -8.33 -0.36
C GLU A 98 -7.97 -6.90 -0.41
N LEU A 99 -7.50 -6.15 -1.40
CA LEU A 99 -8.08 -4.85 -1.75
C LEU A 99 -8.99 -5.07 -2.96
N VAL A 100 -10.29 -4.87 -2.76
CA VAL A 100 -11.27 -4.97 -3.84
C VAL A 100 -11.45 -3.58 -4.44
N THR A 101 -11.07 -3.43 -5.70
CA THR A 101 -11.16 -2.14 -6.38
C THR A 101 -12.09 -2.23 -7.59
N THR A 102 -12.48 -1.08 -8.13
CA THR A 102 -13.26 -1.03 -9.37
C THR A 102 -12.46 -1.54 -10.57
N ASN A 103 -11.16 -1.77 -10.40
CA ASN A 103 -10.29 -2.30 -11.46
C ASN A 103 -9.66 -3.64 -11.07
N GLY A 104 -10.39 -4.45 -10.32
CA GLY A 104 -9.96 -5.79 -9.93
C GLY A 104 -9.57 -5.90 -8.47
N SER A 105 -9.33 -7.13 -8.04
CA SER A 105 -8.88 -7.43 -6.69
C SER A 105 -7.39 -7.69 -6.69
N TYR A 106 -6.72 -7.27 -5.61
CA TYR A 106 -5.28 -7.44 -5.45
C TYR A 106 -5.00 -7.96 -4.05
N PHE A 107 -4.11 -8.94 -3.97
CA PHE A 107 -3.87 -9.67 -2.72
C PHE A 107 -2.46 -9.43 -2.22
N TYR A 108 -2.36 -8.99 -0.98
CA TYR A 108 -1.07 -8.94 -0.30
C TYR A 108 -0.71 -10.36 0.13
N THR A 109 0.38 -10.90 -0.42
CA THR A 109 0.84 -12.25 -0.15
C THR A 109 2.10 -12.18 0.70
N ASP A 110 2.20 -13.08 1.69
CA ASP A 110 3.35 -13.05 2.60
C ASP A 110 3.48 -14.39 3.34
N ILE A 111 4.34 -15.25 2.83
CA ILE A 111 4.53 -16.59 3.40
C ILE A 111 4.99 -16.52 4.85
N ARG A 112 5.87 -15.58 5.17
CA ARG A 112 6.46 -15.48 6.50
C ARG A 112 5.72 -14.56 7.46
N ASN A 113 4.75 -13.79 6.97
CA ASN A 113 3.96 -12.86 7.79
C ASN A 113 4.79 -11.79 8.51
N PHE A 114 5.92 -11.38 7.94
CA PHE A 114 6.77 -10.33 8.52
C PHE A 114 6.48 -8.95 7.96
N GLY A 115 5.76 -8.88 6.85
CA GLY A 115 5.35 -7.61 6.29
C GLY A 115 4.28 -6.94 7.13
N THR A 116 4.11 -5.65 6.97
CA THR A 116 3.16 -4.87 7.77
C THR A 116 2.24 -4.03 6.90
N ILE A 117 1.03 -3.80 7.40
CA ILE A 117 0.06 -2.89 6.82
C ILE A 117 -0.50 -2.03 7.95
N LYS A 118 -0.56 -0.72 7.72
CA LYS A 118 -1.10 0.23 8.67
C LYS A 118 -1.84 1.33 7.92
N PHE A 119 -3.02 1.71 8.39
CA PHE A 119 -3.81 2.79 7.81
C PHE A 119 -3.67 4.04 8.68
N VAL A 120 -3.30 5.14 8.06
CA VAL A 120 -2.95 6.38 8.76
C VAL A 120 -3.66 7.56 8.12
N ASP A 121 -4.24 8.44 8.93
CA ASP A 121 -4.89 9.65 8.46
C ASP A 121 -4.11 10.92 8.83
N ASP A 122 -2.86 10.76 9.24
CA ASP A 122 -1.99 11.85 9.68
C ASP A 122 -0.93 12.12 8.61
N GLU A 123 -1.09 13.25 7.91
CA GLU A 123 -0.16 13.64 6.84
C GLU A 123 1.26 13.91 7.37
N LYS A 124 1.35 14.56 8.53
CA LYS A 124 2.67 14.85 9.11
C LYS A 124 3.42 13.57 9.46
N ALA A 125 2.71 12.61 10.07
CA ALA A 125 3.31 11.32 10.41
C ALA A 125 3.78 10.60 9.16
N THR A 126 2.99 10.65 8.08
CA THR A 126 3.33 10.00 6.81
C THR A 126 4.55 10.65 6.17
N LYS A 127 4.60 11.98 6.14
CA LYS A 127 5.77 12.70 5.60
C LYS A 127 7.03 12.41 6.42
N ALA A 128 6.91 12.34 7.74
CA ALA A 128 8.04 11.99 8.60
C ALA A 128 8.53 10.56 8.34
N LYS A 129 7.59 9.63 8.14
CA LYS A 129 7.93 8.24 7.83
C LYS A 129 8.67 8.14 6.50
N ILE A 130 8.21 8.84 5.48
CA ILE A 130 8.86 8.88 4.17
C ILE A 130 10.28 9.45 4.31
N LYS A 131 10.42 10.55 5.02
CA LYS A 131 11.72 11.19 5.21
C LYS A 131 12.71 10.26 5.94
N SER A 132 12.21 9.44 6.87
CA SER A 132 13.08 8.51 7.62
C SER A 132 13.68 7.42 6.75
N LYS A 133 13.14 7.20 5.54
CA LYS A 133 13.67 6.20 4.60
C LYS A 133 14.86 6.71 3.80
N GLY A 134 15.13 8.02 3.87
CA GLY A 134 16.24 8.63 3.17
C GLY A 134 16.07 8.67 1.65
N PRO A 135 17.14 9.06 0.94
CA PRO A 135 17.10 9.05 -0.52
C PRO A 135 16.92 7.65 -1.08
N ASP A 136 16.20 7.56 -2.18
CA ASP A 136 15.99 6.31 -2.90
C ASP A 136 16.71 6.40 -4.24
N HIS A 137 17.75 5.60 -4.43
CA HIS A 137 18.58 5.68 -5.63
C HIS A 137 17.81 5.48 -6.92
N LEU A 138 16.78 4.64 -6.91
CA LEU A 138 15.95 4.47 -8.10
C LEU A 138 15.19 5.74 -8.44
N LYS A 139 14.64 6.41 -7.46
CA LYS A 139 13.94 7.68 -7.65
C LYS A 139 14.91 8.78 -8.06
N ASP A 140 16.06 8.84 -7.39
CA ASP A 140 17.05 9.86 -7.66
C ASP A 140 17.57 9.79 -9.11
N ASN A 141 17.71 8.58 -9.63
CA ASN A 141 18.30 8.42 -10.96
C ASN A 141 17.33 8.68 -12.10
N ASN A 142 16.13 8.09 -12.05
CA ASN A 142 15.27 8.07 -13.24
C ASN A 142 13.81 8.37 -12.98
N THR A 143 13.35 8.22 -11.76
CA THR A 143 11.92 8.24 -11.46
C THR A 143 11.53 9.28 -10.44
N ASP A 144 12.48 9.96 -9.85
CA ASP A 144 12.25 10.89 -8.75
C ASP A 144 11.23 11.96 -9.12
N GLU A 145 11.42 12.61 -10.23
CA GLU A 145 10.53 13.66 -10.68
C GLU A 145 9.11 13.15 -10.90
N LEU A 146 8.98 11.99 -11.53
CA LEU A 146 7.68 11.38 -11.79
C LEU A 146 6.96 11.02 -10.48
N PHE A 147 7.67 10.44 -9.54
CA PHE A 147 7.09 10.08 -8.25
C PHE A 147 6.76 11.30 -7.40
N ALA A 148 7.57 12.33 -7.48
CA ALA A 148 7.29 13.58 -6.78
C ALA A 148 5.96 14.19 -7.24
N GLN A 149 5.66 14.11 -8.53
CA GLN A 149 4.38 14.58 -9.07
C GLN A 149 3.19 13.77 -8.54
N ARG A 150 3.36 12.49 -8.33
CA ARG A 150 2.29 11.63 -7.81
C ARG A 150 2.01 11.86 -6.33
N ILE A 151 3.02 12.15 -5.56
CA ILE A 151 2.89 12.33 -4.11
C ILE A 151 2.17 13.62 -3.76
N ARG A 152 2.22 14.59 -4.62
CA ARG A 152 1.51 15.87 -4.41
C ARG A 152 0.01 15.76 -4.69
#